data_a9c71cde71563a1e8616f62b584badba
#
_entry.id   a9c71cde71563a1e8616f62b584badba
#
_cell.length_a   1.000
_cell.length_b   1.000
_cell.length_c   1.000
_cell.angle_alpha   90.00
_cell.angle_beta   90.00
_cell.angle_gamma   90.00
#
_symmetry.space_group_name_H-M   'P 1'
#
loop_
_entity.id
_entity.type
_entity.pdbx_description
1 polymer ?
#
loop_
_entity_poly.entity_id
_entity_poly.type
_entity_poly.pdbx_seq_one_letter_code
_entity_poly.pdbx_strand_id
1 'polypeptide(L)'
;LVGKQGGPTPFATPIEIPALAVKYKRDLDWQGKVVASCVHCHQVGDAYRSYYREQGKPVPRDLIYPMPMPETVGITLEPDQIARVKSVAPGSIASQAGIRAGDEFNTLGGQLLISIADFAWALHRAPESGAFPATVRRGGTEQSLVLQLPAAWRTKADISRRVGTWPMRGMATGGMVLVDLTDEERVTRGLPKDKLALFVKGLGQYGKHAAAKNAGFRKDDVLLELNGHSARLSEGELIGQLLQGTRPGQKLKAVVLRGDQRVALMLPMQ
;
A
#
# COMPACT_ATOMS: atom_id res chain seq x y z
N LEU A 1 7.39 19.44 5.87
CA LEU A 1 6.98 18.47 4.85
C LEU A 1 5.73 17.65 5.23
N VAL A 2 5.27 17.66 6.49
CA VAL A 2 4.12 16.87 6.95
C VAL A 2 2.80 17.66 6.96
N GLY A 3 2.83 18.96 6.72
CA GLY A 3 1.72 19.88 6.99
C GLY A 3 0.62 20.01 5.93
N LYS A 4 0.64 19.27 4.81
CA LYS A 4 -0.40 19.33 3.76
C LYS A 4 -0.58 17.98 3.03
N GLN A 5 -0.72 16.90 3.76
CA GLN A 5 -1.13 15.64 3.18
C GLN A 5 -2.66 15.56 3.21
N GLY A 6 -3.25 15.55 2.05
CA GLY A 6 -4.61 15.23 1.67
C GLY A 6 -5.69 15.19 2.75
N GLY A 7 -6.43 16.25 2.94
CA GLY A 7 -7.50 16.38 3.93
C GLY A 7 -7.04 16.97 5.27
N PRO A 8 -7.93 17.54 6.06
CA PRO A 8 -7.59 18.11 7.37
C PRO A 8 -7.12 16.97 8.29
N THR A 9 -5.81 16.95 8.56
CA THR A 9 -5.30 16.08 9.61
C THR A 9 -5.87 16.57 10.95
N PRO A 10 -6.34 15.67 11.83
CA PRO A 10 -6.90 16.06 13.13
C PRO A 10 -5.86 16.65 14.09
N PHE A 11 -4.59 16.68 13.69
CA PHE A 11 -3.47 17.17 14.49
C PHE A 11 -2.65 18.17 13.67
N ALA A 12 -2.28 19.30 14.28
CA ALA A 12 -1.49 20.33 13.62
C ALA A 12 -0.03 19.89 13.43
N THR A 13 0.49 19.09 14.36
CA THR A 13 1.85 18.55 14.30
C THR A 13 1.87 17.05 14.61
N PRO A 14 2.86 16.29 14.10
CA PRO A 14 2.97 14.85 14.40
C PRO A 14 3.07 14.53 15.90
N ILE A 15 3.67 15.40 16.69
CA ILE A 15 3.85 15.17 18.13
C ILE A 15 2.54 15.30 18.93
N GLU A 16 1.51 15.92 18.35
CA GLU A 16 0.17 15.99 18.95
C GLU A 16 -0.61 14.68 18.80
N ILE A 17 -0.16 13.78 17.93
CA ILE A 17 -0.77 12.45 17.80
C ILE A 17 -0.50 11.67 19.10
N PRO A 18 -1.55 11.21 19.83
CA PRO A 18 -1.40 10.62 21.16
C PRO A 18 -0.33 9.53 21.26
N ALA A 19 -0.27 8.63 20.29
CA ALA A 19 0.71 7.55 20.24
C ALA A 19 2.16 8.03 20.10
N LEU A 20 2.39 9.21 19.52
CA LEU A 20 3.72 9.82 19.38
C LEU A 20 4.05 10.74 20.54
N ALA A 21 3.08 11.48 21.08
CA ALA A 21 3.26 12.37 22.23
C ALA A 21 3.78 11.62 23.47
N VAL A 22 3.34 10.36 23.66
CA VAL A 22 3.81 9.51 24.77
C VAL A 22 5.24 9.01 24.54
N LYS A 23 5.62 8.78 23.29
CA LYS A 23 6.88 8.11 22.92
C LYS A 23 8.02 9.08 22.67
N TYR A 24 7.75 10.25 22.12
CA TYR A 24 8.78 11.19 21.69
C TYR A 24 8.68 12.53 22.43
N LYS A 25 9.81 13.00 22.95
CA LYS A 25 9.95 14.35 23.49
C LYS A 25 10.10 15.37 22.35
N ARG A 26 9.80 16.65 22.62
CA ARG A 26 9.98 17.71 21.63
C ARG A 26 11.45 17.92 21.27
N ASP A 27 12.34 17.79 22.25
CA ASP A 27 13.76 18.02 22.07
C ASP A 27 14.48 16.75 21.67
N LEU A 28 15.45 16.88 20.74
CA LEU A 28 16.32 15.80 20.34
C LEU A 28 17.34 15.53 21.44
N ASP A 29 17.58 14.26 21.72
CA ASP A 29 18.63 13.83 22.64
C ASP A 29 19.98 13.82 21.91
N TRP A 30 20.63 14.98 21.88
CA TRP A 30 21.90 15.17 21.20
C TRP A 30 23.08 14.45 21.86
N GLN A 31 22.97 14.14 23.15
CA GLN A 31 24.04 13.46 23.92
C GLN A 31 23.84 11.94 23.98
N GLY A 32 22.66 11.47 23.64
CA GLY A 32 22.30 10.06 23.71
C GLY A 32 22.01 9.46 22.36
N LYS A 33 20.77 9.00 22.19
CA LYS A 33 20.34 8.28 20.98
C LYS A 33 19.50 9.18 20.09
N VAL A 34 20.10 10.13 19.37
CA VAL A 34 19.41 11.07 18.48
C VAL A 34 18.41 10.33 17.57
N VAL A 35 18.82 9.24 16.93
CA VAL A 35 17.94 8.45 16.05
C VAL A 35 16.70 7.92 16.79
N ALA A 36 16.87 7.50 18.05
CA ALA A 36 15.75 7.00 18.85
C ALA A 36 14.82 8.12 19.34
N SER A 37 15.30 9.37 19.39
CA SER A 37 14.49 10.55 19.75
C SER A 37 13.84 11.23 18.54
N CYS A 38 14.16 10.82 17.31
CA CYS A 38 13.58 11.36 16.09
C CYS A 38 12.28 10.67 15.71
N VAL A 39 11.29 11.45 15.29
CA VAL A 39 10.06 10.94 14.67
C VAL A 39 10.32 10.71 13.18
N HIS A 40 10.23 9.47 12.73
CA HIS A 40 10.41 9.10 11.33
C HIS A 40 9.06 9.14 10.57
N CYS A 41 9.08 9.47 9.29
CA CYS A 41 7.86 9.60 8.47
C CYS A 41 6.95 8.36 8.54
N HIS A 42 7.51 7.15 8.55
CA HIS A 42 6.71 5.92 8.65
C HIS A 42 5.99 5.79 10.01
N GLN A 43 6.59 6.30 11.11
CA GLN A 43 5.98 6.28 12.45
C GLN A 43 4.78 7.22 12.51
N VAL A 44 4.85 8.38 11.83
CA VAL A 44 3.72 9.30 11.68
C VAL A 44 2.57 8.60 10.95
N GLY A 45 2.87 7.96 9.81
CA GLY A 45 1.87 7.18 9.08
C GLY A 45 1.26 6.05 9.90
N ASP A 46 2.07 5.32 10.68
CA ASP A 46 1.60 4.26 11.56
C ASP A 46 0.68 4.80 12.67
N ALA A 47 1.05 5.93 13.28
CA ALA A 47 0.27 6.58 14.32
C ALA A 47 -1.09 7.07 13.79
N TYR A 48 -1.14 7.67 12.59
CA TYR A 48 -2.41 8.06 11.96
C TYR A 48 -3.28 6.83 11.65
N ARG A 49 -2.72 5.75 11.08
CA ARG A 49 -3.47 4.52 10.83
C ARG A 49 -4.06 3.94 12.11
N SER A 50 -3.26 3.90 13.20
CA SER A 50 -3.72 3.46 14.51
C SER A 50 -4.85 4.35 15.04
N TYR A 51 -4.71 5.67 14.94
CA TYR A 51 -5.74 6.62 15.36
C TYR A 51 -7.07 6.38 14.64
N TYR A 52 -7.07 6.29 13.30
CA TYR A 52 -8.30 6.01 12.55
C TYR A 52 -8.90 4.67 12.96
N ARG A 53 -8.06 3.65 13.15
CA ARG A 53 -8.49 2.32 13.53
C ARG A 53 -9.11 2.28 14.92
N GLU A 54 -8.51 2.93 15.92
CA GLU A 54 -9.01 3.04 17.29
C GLU A 54 -10.33 3.80 17.37
N GLN A 55 -10.53 4.78 16.49
CA GLN A 55 -11.81 5.48 16.36
C GLN A 55 -12.88 4.70 15.59
N GLY A 56 -12.60 3.48 15.14
CA GLY A 56 -13.49 2.70 14.29
C GLY A 56 -13.80 3.35 12.94
N LYS A 57 -12.94 4.26 12.48
CA LYS A 57 -13.07 4.96 11.20
C LYS A 57 -12.30 4.24 10.09
N PRO A 58 -12.77 4.33 8.83
CA PRO A 58 -12.00 3.87 7.69
C PRO A 58 -10.62 4.56 7.64
N VAL A 59 -9.56 3.79 7.42
CA VAL A 59 -8.23 4.36 7.21
C VAL A 59 -8.16 4.99 5.82
N PRO A 60 -7.78 6.27 5.66
CA PRO A 60 -7.65 6.91 4.36
C PRO A 60 -6.72 6.16 3.41
N ARG A 61 -7.03 6.17 2.11
CA ARG A 61 -6.26 5.41 1.09
C ARG A 61 -4.83 5.90 0.94
N ASP A 62 -4.61 7.19 1.06
CA ASP A 62 -3.27 7.79 1.02
C ASP A 62 -2.38 7.36 2.19
N LEU A 63 -2.98 7.00 3.34
CA LEU A 63 -2.27 6.39 4.46
C LEU A 63 -2.03 4.89 4.26
N ILE A 64 -2.89 4.18 3.52
CA ILE A 64 -2.71 2.76 3.21
C ILE A 64 -1.68 2.60 2.10
N TYR A 65 -1.76 3.43 1.06
CA TYR A 65 -0.92 3.40 -0.14
C TYR A 65 -0.07 4.69 -0.27
N PRO A 66 0.81 4.97 0.71
CA PRO A 66 1.64 6.17 0.65
C PRO A 66 2.68 6.07 -0.47
N MET A 67 2.99 7.20 -1.11
CA MET A 67 4.07 7.31 -2.08
C MET A 67 4.04 6.20 -3.15
N PRO A 68 2.94 6.07 -3.96
CA PRO A 68 2.88 5.04 -5.01
C PRO A 68 4.06 5.16 -5.96
N MET A 69 4.65 4.03 -6.33
CA MET A 69 5.77 4.00 -7.28
C MET A 69 5.27 4.16 -8.72
N PRO A 70 6.13 4.55 -9.67
CA PRO A 70 5.76 4.71 -11.08
C PRO A 70 5.09 3.48 -11.70
N GLU A 71 5.43 2.28 -11.24
CA GLU A 71 4.85 1.02 -11.68
C GLU A 71 3.33 0.95 -11.42
N THR A 72 2.83 1.70 -10.44
CA THR A 72 1.39 1.80 -10.14
C THR A 72 0.58 2.34 -11.33
N VAL A 73 1.18 3.19 -12.13
CA VAL A 73 0.58 3.73 -13.36
C VAL A 73 1.13 3.06 -14.63
N GLY A 74 1.97 2.03 -14.46
CA GLY A 74 2.53 1.21 -15.54
C GLY A 74 3.82 1.76 -16.15
N ILE A 75 4.60 2.55 -15.41
CA ILE A 75 5.88 3.10 -15.85
C ILE A 75 7.02 2.41 -15.11
N THR A 76 8.02 1.96 -15.83
CA THR A 76 9.32 1.63 -15.27
C THR A 76 10.32 2.72 -15.68
N LEU A 77 11.02 3.31 -14.72
CA LEU A 77 12.06 4.33 -14.98
C LEU A 77 13.43 3.69 -15.11
N GLU A 78 14.33 4.37 -15.84
CA GLU A 78 15.74 4.02 -15.85
C GLU A 78 16.38 4.34 -14.48
N PRO A 79 17.11 3.40 -13.86
CA PRO A 79 17.63 3.60 -12.51
C PRO A 79 18.69 4.69 -12.41
N ASP A 80 19.46 4.90 -13.47
CA ASP A 80 20.60 5.82 -13.50
C ASP A 80 20.31 7.16 -14.22
N GLN A 81 19.04 7.37 -14.62
CA GLN A 81 18.61 8.58 -15.33
C GLN A 81 17.38 9.19 -14.67
N ILE A 82 17.47 10.51 -14.47
CA ILE A 82 16.39 11.28 -13.86
C ILE A 82 15.13 11.16 -14.70
N ALA A 83 14.08 10.55 -14.15
CA ALA A 83 12.71 10.50 -14.67
C ALA A 83 12.57 10.03 -16.14
N ARG A 84 13.56 9.31 -16.68
CA ARG A 84 13.49 8.73 -18.03
C ARG A 84 12.76 7.40 -18.01
N VAL A 85 11.81 7.26 -18.93
CA VAL A 85 11.00 6.06 -19.08
C VAL A 85 11.79 4.95 -19.75
N LYS A 86 12.01 3.84 -19.03
CA LYS A 86 12.59 2.61 -19.58
C LYS A 86 11.57 1.81 -20.36
N SER A 87 10.40 1.62 -19.78
CA SER A 87 9.30 0.87 -20.40
C SER A 87 7.95 1.31 -19.88
N VAL A 88 6.92 1.03 -20.66
CA VAL A 88 5.51 1.27 -20.32
C VAL A 88 4.74 -0.03 -20.48
N ALA A 89 4.02 -0.43 -19.43
CA ALA A 89 3.20 -1.64 -19.46
C ALA A 89 2.02 -1.46 -20.43
N PRO A 90 1.78 -2.43 -21.35
CA PRO A 90 0.66 -2.37 -22.29
C PRO A 90 -0.69 -2.24 -21.56
N GLY A 91 -1.57 -1.38 -22.08
CA GLY A 91 -2.92 -1.15 -21.53
C GLY A 91 -2.94 -0.40 -20.18
N SER A 92 -1.78 0.01 -19.65
CA SER A 92 -1.69 0.78 -18.42
C SER A 92 -2.19 2.21 -18.57
N ILE A 93 -2.35 2.91 -17.44
CA ILE A 93 -2.71 4.35 -17.40
C ILE A 93 -1.71 5.16 -18.22
N ALA A 94 -0.41 4.88 -18.08
CA ALA A 94 0.64 5.56 -18.83
C ALA A 94 0.57 5.27 -20.34
N SER A 95 0.32 4.01 -20.71
CA SER A 95 0.15 3.61 -22.12
C SER A 95 -1.02 4.34 -22.76
N GLN A 96 -2.15 4.43 -22.07
CA GLN A 96 -3.34 5.14 -22.54
C GLN A 96 -3.12 6.65 -22.64
N ALA A 97 -2.27 7.22 -21.80
CA ALA A 97 -1.85 8.63 -21.88
C ALA A 97 -0.86 8.92 -23.02
N GLY A 98 -0.40 7.89 -23.76
CA GLY A 98 0.56 8.05 -24.84
C GLY A 98 2.01 8.22 -24.40
N ILE A 99 2.35 7.87 -23.15
CA ILE A 99 3.72 7.82 -22.63
C ILE A 99 4.45 6.65 -23.30
N ARG A 100 5.74 6.84 -23.64
CA ARG A 100 6.56 5.87 -24.39
C ARG A 100 7.92 5.68 -23.73
N ALA A 101 8.56 4.56 -24.01
CA ALA A 101 9.96 4.37 -23.66
C ALA A 101 10.82 5.47 -24.29
N GLY A 102 11.79 5.98 -23.54
CA GLY A 102 12.65 7.09 -23.91
C GLY A 102 12.11 8.49 -23.59
N ASP A 103 10.85 8.63 -23.20
CA ASP A 103 10.34 9.92 -22.71
C ASP A 103 11.07 10.32 -21.42
N GLU A 104 11.36 11.59 -21.27
CA GLU A 104 11.92 12.17 -20.07
C GLU A 104 10.89 13.08 -19.41
N PHE A 105 10.41 12.70 -18.24
CA PHE A 105 9.46 13.52 -17.50
C PHE A 105 10.11 14.82 -17.03
N ASN A 106 9.47 15.95 -17.34
CA ASN A 106 9.78 17.25 -16.77
C ASN A 106 8.92 17.51 -15.53
N THR A 107 7.58 17.38 -15.68
CA THR A 107 6.65 17.56 -14.56
C THR A 107 5.59 16.46 -14.53
N LEU A 108 5.05 16.22 -13.33
CA LEU A 108 3.88 15.37 -13.10
C LEU A 108 3.00 16.02 -12.05
N GLY A 109 1.74 16.36 -12.39
CA GLY A 109 0.84 17.09 -11.49
C GLY A 109 1.39 18.45 -11.05
N GLY A 110 2.20 19.11 -11.89
CA GLY A 110 2.90 20.35 -11.57
C GLY A 110 4.16 20.19 -10.72
N GLN A 111 4.48 18.97 -10.25
CA GLN A 111 5.73 18.67 -9.55
C GLN A 111 6.87 18.49 -10.55
N LEU A 112 7.95 19.25 -10.40
CA LEU A 112 9.20 19.01 -11.14
C LEU A 112 9.81 17.68 -10.70
N LEU A 113 10.21 16.84 -11.65
CA LEU A 113 10.76 15.52 -11.37
C LEU A 113 12.28 15.52 -11.54
N ILE A 114 13.01 15.44 -10.44
CA ILE A 114 14.47 15.32 -10.38
C ILE A 114 14.92 14.00 -9.75
N SER A 115 13.98 13.19 -9.28
CA SER A 115 14.24 11.87 -8.70
C SER A 115 12.99 10.98 -8.75
N ILE A 116 13.17 9.69 -8.53
CA ILE A 116 12.05 8.75 -8.36
C ILE A 116 11.18 9.11 -7.15
N ALA A 117 11.76 9.75 -6.13
CA ALA A 117 11.01 10.19 -4.97
C ALA A 117 10.04 11.32 -5.31
N ASP A 118 10.40 12.24 -6.22
CA ASP A 118 9.49 13.27 -6.71
C ASP A 118 8.34 12.67 -7.51
N PHE A 119 8.61 11.63 -8.29
CA PHE A 119 7.57 10.91 -9.00
C PHE A 119 6.56 10.27 -8.03
N ALA A 120 7.08 9.54 -7.04
CA ALA A 120 6.24 8.93 -6.00
C ALA A 120 5.49 9.97 -5.16
N TRP A 121 6.10 11.13 -4.91
CA TRP A 121 5.45 12.26 -4.24
C TRP A 121 4.34 12.88 -5.09
N ALA A 122 4.57 13.09 -6.38
CA ALA A 122 3.54 13.57 -7.30
C ALA A 122 2.34 12.61 -7.32
N LEU A 123 2.58 11.31 -7.45
CA LEU A 123 1.53 10.29 -7.37
C LEU A 123 0.84 10.26 -6.00
N HIS A 124 1.58 10.48 -4.90
CA HIS A 124 0.98 10.56 -3.56
C HIS A 124 -0.04 11.69 -3.45
N ARG A 125 0.24 12.82 -4.10
CA ARG A 125 -0.66 13.98 -4.12
C ARG A 125 -1.70 13.97 -5.24
N ALA A 126 -1.64 12.99 -6.14
CA ALA A 126 -2.58 12.86 -7.23
C ALA A 126 -4.02 12.66 -6.72
N PRO A 127 -5.03 13.06 -7.50
CA PRO A 127 -6.44 12.89 -7.11
C PRO A 127 -6.83 11.40 -7.04
N GLU A 128 -7.93 11.10 -6.36
CA GLU A 128 -8.49 9.75 -6.27
C GLU A 128 -9.00 9.23 -7.62
N SER A 129 -9.32 10.14 -8.55
CA SER A 129 -9.65 9.84 -9.95
C SER A 129 -9.61 11.11 -10.78
N GLY A 130 -9.57 10.97 -12.12
CA GLY A 130 -9.63 12.09 -13.07
C GLY A 130 -8.31 12.43 -13.73
N ALA A 131 -8.24 13.61 -14.33
CA ALA A 131 -7.10 14.06 -15.12
C ALA A 131 -5.91 14.43 -14.23
N PHE A 132 -4.74 13.91 -14.59
CA PHE A 132 -3.48 14.20 -13.91
C PHE A 132 -2.42 14.60 -14.95
N PRO A 133 -2.10 15.92 -15.06
CA PRO A 133 -1.26 16.44 -16.13
C PRO A 133 0.20 16.03 -15.96
N ALA A 134 0.88 15.84 -17.10
CA ALA A 134 2.31 15.59 -17.18
C ALA A 134 2.93 16.37 -18.33
N THR A 135 4.18 16.76 -18.21
CA THR A 135 4.99 17.22 -19.33
C THR A 135 6.20 16.30 -19.49
N VAL A 136 6.46 15.89 -20.72
CA VAL A 136 7.60 15.04 -21.06
C VAL A 136 8.39 15.66 -22.20
N ARG A 137 9.69 15.38 -22.24
CA ARG A 137 10.54 15.67 -23.39
C ARG A 137 10.71 14.41 -24.22
N ARG A 138 10.35 14.48 -25.50
CA ARG A 138 10.44 13.41 -26.48
C ARG A 138 11.18 13.89 -27.71
N GLY A 139 12.35 13.30 -28.01
CA GLY A 139 13.16 13.72 -29.16
C GLY A 139 13.54 15.20 -29.14
N GLY A 140 13.79 15.78 -27.95
CA GLY A 140 14.11 17.19 -27.77
C GLY A 140 12.90 18.14 -27.69
N THR A 141 11.68 17.68 -27.99
CA THR A 141 10.47 18.50 -27.98
C THR A 141 9.65 18.21 -26.71
N GLU A 142 9.18 19.27 -26.06
CA GLU A 142 8.26 19.14 -24.92
C GLU A 142 6.85 18.79 -25.40
N GLN A 143 6.21 17.86 -24.70
CA GLN A 143 4.85 17.42 -24.95
C GLN A 143 4.04 17.43 -23.66
N SER A 144 2.82 17.95 -23.72
CA SER A 144 1.85 17.88 -22.63
C SER A 144 0.98 16.64 -22.81
N LEU A 145 0.89 15.83 -21.77
CA LEU A 145 0.11 14.61 -21.71
C LEU A 145 -0.79 14.62 -20.47
N VAL A 146 -1.84 13.79 -20.47
CA VAL A 146 -2.75 13.68 -19.34
C VAL A 146 -2.94 12.20 -19.00
N LEU A 147 -2.57 11.82 -17.79
CA LEU A 147 -2.91 10.52 -17.23
C LEU A 147 -4.35 10.56 -16.73
N GLN A 148 -5.22 9.72 -17.26
CA GLN A 148 -6.57 9.54 -16.72
C GLN A 148 -6.53 8.49 -15.63
N LEU A 149 -6.59 8.95 -14.38
CA LEU A 149 -6.57 8.09 -13.21
C LEU A 149 -7.97 7.49 -12.97
N PRO A 150 -8.16 6.18 -13.08
CA PRO A 150 -9.44 5.55 -12.74
C PRO A 150 -9.67 5.58 -11.22
N ALA A 151 -10.92 5.43 -10.79
CA ALA A 151 -11.23 5.27 -9.39
C ALA A 151 -10.44 4.10 -8.79
N ALA A 152 -9.95 4.30 -7.57
CA ALA A 152 -9.17 3.30 -6.82
C ALA A 152 -7.81 2.89 -7.47
N TRP A 153 -7.25 3.66 -8.40
CA TRP A 153 -5.95 3.38 -9.01
C TRP A 153 -4.83 3.13 -7.98
N ARG A 154 -4.89 3.83 -6.82
CA ARG A 154 -3.90 3.68 -5.74
C ARG A 154 -3.86 2.27 -5.16
N THR A 155 -4.97 1.53 -5.19
CA THR A 155 -5.01 0.17 -4.63
C THR A 155 -4.12 -0.81 -5.37
N LYS A 156 -3.71 -0.45 -6.60
CA LYS A 156 -2.75 -1.22 -7.40
C LYS A 156 -1.29 -1.00 -6.98
N ALA A 157 -1.03 -0.06 -6.05
CA ALA A 157 0.32 0.15 -5.54
C ALA A 157 0.79 -1.08 -4.75
N ASP A 158 1.97 -1.58 -5.10
CA ASP A 158 2.61 -2.64 -4.32
C ASP A 158 3.14 -2.06 -3.00
N ILE A 159 2.51 -2.44 -1.90
CA ILE A 159 2.92 -2.07 -0.54
C ILE A 159 3.65 -3.20 0.18
N SER A 160 3.82 -4.37 -0.42
CA SER A 160 4.30 -5.61 0.24
C SER A 160 5.66 -5.45 0.94
N ARG A 161 6.53 -4.58 0.38
CA ARG A 161 7.89 -4.30 0.88
C ARG A 161 8.04 -2.97 1.61
N ARG A 162 6.93 -2.28 1.91
CA ARG A 162 6.97 -1.00 2.63
C ARG A 162 7.10 -1.22 4.14
N VAL A 163 7.85 -0.35 4.81
CA VAL A 163 8.03 -0.41 6.28
C VAL A 163 6.68 -0.38 7.01
N GLY A 164 5.76 0.48 6.58
CA GLY A 164 4.42 0.61 7.19
C GLY A 164 3.48 -0.57 6.92
N THR A 165 3.85 -1.54 6.07
CA THR A 165 2.98 -2.69 5.77
C THR A 165 2.90 -3.67 6.93
N TRP A 166 4.00 -3.82 7.70
CA TRP A 166 3.97 -4.72 8.84
C TRP A 166 2.93 -4.32 9.90
N PRO A 167 2.85 -3.06 10.38
CA PRO A 167 1.75 -2.61 11.24
C PRO A 167 0.36 -2.82 10.63
N MET A 168 0.19 -2.57 9.33
CA MET A 168 -1.07 -2.80 8.64
C MET A 168 -1.47 -4.27 8.59
N ARG A 169 -0.51 -5.20 8.42
CA ARG A 169 -0.76 -6.65 8.55
C ARG A 169 -1.31 -7.00 9.92
N GLY A 170 -0.76 -6.42 11.00
CA GLY A 170 -1.30 -6.60 12.35
C GLY A 170 -2.76 -6.20 12.44
N MET A 171 -3.14 -5.05 11.87
CA MET A 171 -4.49 -4.50 11.92
C MET A 171 -5.48 -5.25 11.03
N ALA A 172 -5.06 -5.66 9.83
CA ALA A 172 -5.96 -6.16 8.78
C ALA A 172 -5.93 -7.69 8.66
N THR A 173 -4.75 -8.30 8.60
CA THR A 173 -4.60 -9.74 8.35
C THR A 173 -4.17 -10.53 9.57
N GLY A 174 -4.20 -9.91 10.77
CA GLY A 174 -3.77 -10.56 12.00
C GLY A 174 -2.31 -11.00 11.98
N GLY A 175 -1.46 -10.33 11.18
CA GLY A 175 -0.04 -10.59 11.03
C GLY A 175 0.31 -11.67 10.00
N MET A 176 -0.62 -12.11 9.16
CA MET A 176 -0.29 -12.93 7.99
C MET A 176 0.52 -12.11 6.97
N VAL A 177 1.57 -12.70 6.46
CA VAL A 177 2.29 -12.26 5.25
C VAL A 177 1.75 -13.07 4.09
N LEU A 178 1.07 -12.41 3.17
CA LEU A 178 0.34 -13.04 2.09
C LEU A 178 1.04 -12.79 0.74
N VAL A 179 1.04 -13.78 -0.13
CA VAL A 179 1.60 -13.69 -1.48
C VAL A 179 0.58 -14.22 -2.47
N ASP A 180 0.27 -13.46 -3.53
CA ASP A 180 -0.60 -13.94 -4.60
C ASP A 180 0.11 -15.08 -5.35
N LEU A 181 -0.58 -16.21 -5.49
CA LEU A 181 -0.06 -17.33 -6.27
C LEU A 181 -0.02 -16.97 -7.74
N THR A 182 1.07 -17.34 -8.42
CA THR A 182 1.17 -17.19 -9.88
C THR A 182 0.13 -18.05 -10.59
N ASP A 183 -0.10 -17.78 -11.87
CA ASP A 183 -1.05 -18.56 -12.66
C ASP A 183 -0.63 -20.04 -12.77
N GLU A 184 0.68 -20.30 -12.84
CA GLU A 184 1.25 -21.64 -12.87
C GLU A 184 1.02 -22.37 -11.53
N GLU A 185 1.28 -21.70 -10.41
CA GLU A 185 1.04 -22.26 -9.07
C GLU A 185 -0.44 -22.55 -8.82
N ARG A 186 -1.33 -21.68 -9.36
CA ARG A 186 -2.78 -21.91 -9.30
C ARG A 186 -3.20 -23.13 -10.10
N VAL A 187 -2.71 -23.28 -11.32
CA VAL A 187 -2.98 -24.46 -12.16
C VAL A 187 -2.52 -25.74 -11.47
N THR A 188 -1.30 -25.76 -10.91
CA THR A 188 -0.76 -26.92 -10.18
C THR A 188 -1.62 -27.32 -8.98
N ARG A 189 -2.31 -26.37 -8.36
CA ARG A 189 -3.19 -26.58 -7.19
C ARG A 189 -4.68 -26.73 -7.57
N GLY A 190 -5.02 -26.74 -8.85
CA GLY A 190 -6.41 -26.78 -9.31
C GLY A 190 -7.24 -25.55 -8.93
N LEU A 191 -6.62 -24.39 -8.78
CA LEU A 191 -7.27 -23.15 -8.38
C LEU A 191 -7.58 -22.25 -9.58
N PRO A 192 -8.76 -21.60 -9.63
CA PRO A 192 -9.11 -20.67 -10.71
C PRO A 192 -8.21 -19.44 -10.71
N LYS A 193 -7.91 -18.91 -11.91
CA LYS A 193 -7.03 -17.75 -12.09
C LYS A 193 -7.65 -16.44 -11.60
N ASP A 194 -8.97 -16.32 -11.66
CA ASP A 194 -9.77 -15.15 -11.31
C ASP A 194 -10.19 -15.11 -9.83
N LYS A 195 -9.88 -16.14 -9.05
CA LYS A 195 -10.28 -16.27 -7.65
C LYS A 195 -9.16 -15.91 -6.68
N LEU A 196 -9.55 -15.57 -5.45
CA LEU A 196 -8.62 -15.33 -4.35
C LEU A 196 -7.79 -16.60 -4.11
N ALA A 197 -6.49 -16.46 -4.07
CA ALA A 197 -5.54 -17.50 -3.69
C ALA A 197 -4.27 -16.84 -3.15
N LEU A 198 -4.32 -16.40 -1.89
CA LEU A 198 -3.21 -15.78 -1.21
C LEU A 198 -2.52 -16.80 -0.30
N PHE A 199 -1.27 -17.12 -0.63
CA PHE A 199 -0.44 -18.05 0.13
C PHE A 199 0.07 -17.41 1.42
N VAL A 200 -0.11 -18.06 2.55
CA VAL A 200 0.36 -17.63 3.86
C VAL A 200 1.86 -17.98 3.98
N LYS A 201 2.72 -17.04 3.60
CA LYS A 201 4.17 -17.18 3.64
C LYS A 201 4.72 -17.16 5.07
N GLY A 202 4.04 -16.47 5.98
CA GLY A 202 4.44 -16.34 7.38
C GLY A 202 3.34 -15.75 8.25
N LEU A 203 3.54 -15.86 9.55
CA LEU A 203 2.62 -15.39 10.59
C LEU A 203 3.40 -14.65 11.68
N GLY A 204 2.86 -13.54 12.12
CA GLY A 204 3.36 -12.84 13.30
C GLY A 204 3.19 -13.67 14.58
N GLN A 205 4.06 -13.43 15.54
CA GLN A 205 4.16 -14.27 16.74
C GLN A 205 3.63 -13.59 18.01
N TYR A 206 3.52 -12.25 18.02
CA TYR A 206 3.23 -11.48 19.22
C TYR A 206 2.19 -10.39 18.98
N GLY A 207 1.44 -10.04 20.03
CA GLY A 207 0.47 -8.95 20.04
C GLY A 207 -0.56 -9.06 18.91
N LYS A 208 -0.91 -7.94 18.30
CA LYS A 208 -1.87 -7.88 17.17
C LYS A 208 -1.44 -8.75 15.97
N HIS A 209 -0.15 -8.98 15.79
CA HIS A 209 0.38 -9.80 14.71
C HIS A 209 0.22 -11.32 14.94
N ALA A 210 -0.07 -11.76 16.17
CA ALA A 210 -0.35 -13.17 16.47
C ALA A 210 -1.84 -13.52 16.27
N ALA A 211 -2.69 -12.58 15.92
CA ALA A 211 -4.13 -12.79 15.90
C ALA A 211 -4.56 -13.90 14.92
N ALA A 212 -4.00 -13.94 13.72
CA ALA A 212 -4.28 -15.02 12.77
C ALA A 212 -3.76 -16.38 13.25
N LYS A 213 -2.53 -16.43 13.79
CA LYS A 213 -1.98 -17.66 14.38
C LYS A 213 -2.86 -18.19 15.49
N ASN A 214 -3.29 -17.33 16.39
CA ASN A 214 -4.17 -17.72 17.52
C ASN A 214 -5.56 -18.13 17.04
N ALA A 215 -6.01 -17.65 15.88
CA ALA A 215 -7.24 -18.05 15.22
C ALA A 215 -7.13 -19.36 14.42
N GLY A 216 -5.96 -20.00 14.40
CA GLY A 216 -5.74 -21.29 13.76
C GLY A 216 -5.20 -21.25 12.35
N PHE A 217 -4.89 -20.06 11.79
CA PHE A 217 -4.17 -19.98 10.51
C PHE A 217 -2.75 -20.52 10.65
N ARG A 218 -2.23 -21.12 9.59
CA ARG A 218 -0.91 -21.74 9.56
C ARG A 218 -0.11 -21.24 8.37
N LYS A 219 1.19 -21.30 8.47
CA LYS A 219 2.08 -21.20 7.31
C LYS A 219 1.68 -22.26 6.28
N ASP A 220 1.81 -21.93 5.02
CA ASP A 220 1.47 -22.74 3.84
C ASP A 220 -0.04 -22.93 3.60
N ASP A 221 -0.94 -22.37 4.42
CA ASP A 221 -2.35 -22.21 4.04
C ASP A 221 -2.47 -21.34 2.79
N VAL A 222 -3.49 -21.56 1.98
CA VAL A 222 -3.89 -20.65 0.89
C VAL A 222 -5.26 -20.06 1.22
N LEU A 223 -5.34 -18.75 1.43
CA LEU A 223 -6.59 -18.03 1.68
C LEU A 223 -7.40 -17.97 0.38
N LEU A 224 -8.57 -18.62 0.37
CA LEU A 224 -9.47 -18.71 -0.79
C LEU A 224 -10.67 -17.78 -0.69
N GLU A 225 -11.08 -17.44 0.53
CA GLU A 225 -12.21 -16.56 0.81
C GLU A 225 -12.01 -15.83 2.12
N LEU A 226 -12.39 -14.56 2.16
CA LEU A 226 -12.46 -13.79 3.39
C LEU A 226 -13.71 -12.90 3.39
N ASN A 227 -14.59 -13.11 4.38
CA ASN A 227 -15.84 -12.38 4.55
C ASN A 227 -16.75 -12.37 3.30
N GLY A 228 -16.86 -13.52 2.61
CA GLY A 228 -17.62 -13.68 1.37
C GLY A 228 -16.89 -13.19 0.11
N HIS A 229 -15.73 -12.56 0.26
CA HIS A 229 -14.93 -12.09 -0.86
C HIS A 229 -14.01 -13.20 -1.38
N SER A 230 -14.18 -13.57 -2.64
CA SER A 230 -13.43 -14.64 -3.29
C SER A 230 -12.85 -14.25 -4.67
N ALA A 231 -12.99 -12.99 -5.08
CA ALA A 231 -12.33 -12.50 -6.30
C ALA A 231 -10.82 -12.32 -6.07
N ARG A 232 -10.03 -12.44 -7.14
CA ARG A 232 -8.57 -12.27 -7.08
C ARG A 232 -8.20 -10.87 -6.59
N LEU A 233 -7.35 -10.82 -5.58
CA LEU A 233 -6.75 -9.62 -5.00
C LEU A 233 -5.30 -9.90 -4.65
N SER A 234 -4.49 -8.86 -4.70
CA SER A 234 -3.18 -8.85 -4.07
C SER A 234 -3.30 -8.66 -2.54
N GLU A 235 -2.23 -8.94 -1.79
CA GLU A 235 -2.17 -8.64 -0.36
C GLU A 235 -2.48 -7.16 -0.06
N GLY A 236 -1.92 -6.25 -0.87
CA GLY A 236 -2.12 -4.81 -0.70
C GLY A 236 -3.57 -4.39 -0.88
N GLU A 237 -4.25 -4.92 -1.89
CA GLU A 237 -5.68 -4.66 -2.13
C GLU A 237 -6.55 -5.23 -1.00
N LEU A 238 -6.24 -6.44 -0.51
CA LEU A 238 -6.94 -7.04 0.63
C LEU A 238 -6.78 -6.21 1.90
N ILE A 239 -5.54 -5.81 2.24
CA ILE A 239 -5.26 -4.93 3.38
C ILE A 239 -6.08 -3.64 3.27
N GLY A 240 -6.10 -3.03 2.09
CA GLY A 240 -6.86 -1.80 1.85
C GLY A 240 -8.36 -1.97 2.06
N GLN A 241 -8.95 -3.02 1.51
CA GLN A 241 -10.36 -3.32 1.71
C GLN A 241 -10.70 -3.54 3.19
N LEU A 242 -9.87 -4.29 3.91
CA LEU A 242 -10.09 -4.58 5.33
C LEU A 242 -9.95 -3.33 6.19
N LEU A 243 -8.93 -2.50 5.97
CA LEU A 243 -8.71 -1.27 6.74
C LEU A 243 -9.79 -0.20 6.49
N GLN A 244 -10.45 -0.24 5.34
CA GLN A 244 -11.56 0.66 5.01
C GLN A 244 -12.92 0.11 5.41
N GLY A 245 -13.14 -1.21 5.26
CA GLY A 245 -14.45 -1.84 5.41
C GLY A 245 -14.72 -2.50 6.75
N THR A 246 -13.72 -2.61 7.64
CA THR A 246 -13.88 -3.32 8.92
C THR A 246 -13.49 -2.49 10.13
N ARG A 247 -13.90 -2.94 11.31
CA ARG A 247 -13.58 -2.31 12.60
C ARG A 247 -12.88 -3.30 13.53
N PRO A 248 -12.07 -2.83 14.50
CA PRO A 248 -11.53 -3.68 15.55
C PRO A 248 -12.62 -4.46 16.28
N GLY A 249 -12.32 -5.69 16.65
CA GLY A 249 -13.26 -6.59 17.34
C GLY A 249 -14.20 -7.39 16.43
N GLN A 250 -14.37 -7.02 15.16
CA GLN A 250 -15.10 -7.84 14.20
C GLN A 250 -14.40 -9.18 13.97
N LYS A 251 -15.18 -10.21 13.68
CA LYS A 251 -14.68 -11.54 13.28
C LYS A 251 -15.12 -11.83 11.86
N LEU A 252 -14.18 -12.08 10.97
CA LEU A 252 -14.43 -12.36 9.57
C LEU A 252 -14.31 -13.86 9.30
N LYS A 253 -15.32 -14.43 8.63
CA LYS A 253 -15.24 -15.82 8.14
C LYS A 253 -14.17 -15.91 7.07
N ALA A 254 -13.31 -16.91 7.16
CA ALA A 254 -12.28 -17.21 6.17
C ALA A 254 -12.34 -18.66 5.77
N VAL A 255 -12.02 -18.94 4.52
CA VAL A 255 -11.81 -20.32 4.03
C VAL A 255 -10.37 -20.38 3.53
N VAL A 256 -9.61 -21.34 4.05
CA VAL A 256 -8.26 -21.62 3.59
C VAL A 256 -8.19 -23.05 3.00
N LEU A 257 -7.29 -23.23 2.05
CA LEU A 257 -6.85 -24.55 1.59
C LEU A 257 -5.61 -24.93 2.40
N ARG A 258 -5.67 -26.05 3.10
CA ARG A 258 -4.59 -26.63 3.90
C ARG A 258 -4.31 -28.03 3.41
N GLY A 259 -3.19 -28.23 2.71
CA GLY A 259 -3.05 -29.40 1.85
C GLY A 259 -4.21 -29.45 0.86
N ASP A 260 -4.96 -30.54 0.83
CA ASP A 260 -6.12 -30.74 -0.04
C ASP A 260 -7.46 -30.44 0.65
N GLN A 261 -7.45 -29.98 1.89
CA GLN A 261 -8.65 -29.75 2.69
C GLN A 261 -9.01 -28.26 2.78
N ARG A 262 -10.29 -27.94 2.62
CA ARG A 262 -10.84 -26.63 2.92
C ARG A 262 -11.15 -26.53 4.42
N VAL A 263 -10.56 -25.52 5.07
CA VAL A 263 -10.74 -25.27 6.51
C VAL A 263 -11.40 -23.91 6.69
N ALA A 264 -12.49 -23.89 7.42
CA ALA A 264 -13.18 -22.66 7.82
C ALA A 264 -12.55 -22.12 9.12
N LEU A 265 -12.21 -20.84 9.15
CA LEU A 265 -11.59 -20.15 10.27
C LEU A 265 -12.29 -18.80 10.51
N MET A 266 -12.04 -18.19 11.66
CA MET A 266 -12.53 -16.86 12.01
C MET A 266 -11.34 -15.93 12.28
N LEU A 267 -11.12 -14.94 11.40
CA LEU A 267 -10.08 -13.93 11.58
C LEU A 267 -10.59 -12.79 12.45
N PRO A 268 -10.03 -12.55 13.66
CA PRO A 268 -10.39 -11.40 14.46
C PRO A 268 -9.65 -10.14 13.95
N MET A 269 -10.42 -9.08 13.72
CA MET A 269 -9.89 -7.79 13.30
C MET A 269 -9.33 -7.01 14.50
N GLN A 270 -8.16 -6.37 14.28
CA GLN A 270 -7.41 -5.66 15.32
C GLN A 270 -7.48 -4.15 15.14
#